data_99c6d0e7a8a347dcf991c0ce10467885
#
_entry.id   99c6d0e7a8a347dcf991c0ce10467885
#
_cell.length_a   1.000
_cell.length_b   1.000
_cell.length_c   1.000
_cell.angle_alpha   90.00
_cell.angle_beta   90.00
_cell.angle_gamma   90.00
#
_symmetry.space_group_name_H-M   'P 1'
#
loop_
_entity.id
_entity.type
_entity.pdbx_description
1 polymer ?
#
loop_
_entity_poly.entity_id
_entity_poly.type
_entity_poly.pdbx_seq_one_letter_code
_entity_poly.pdbx_strand_id
1 'polypeptide(L)'
;MNINEEIKAVQVRLIEEGRQLGILPLNEALAIAAKAGLDLVEIAPNADPPVCRIMDYGKYRYQQSKKLQDARKSQTTIQIKEIRLRPKTEEHDLEVKIRHIKKFLQQNDKVKITMMFRGREIAYSDLGRKIMETIRDALDEVGAMEMQPKLEGRNMIMIVVPKK
;
A
#
# COMPACT_ATOMS: atom_id res chain seq x y z
N MET A 1 1.68 24.55 3.62
CA MET A 1 1.52 25.28 2.36
C MET A 1 0.84 26.57 2.72
N ASN A 2 1.58 27.68 2.63
CA ASN A 2 1.10 29.00 3.05
C ASN A 2 0.30 29.65 1.92
N ILE A 3 -0.70 30.43 2.27
CA ILE A 3 -1.57 31.11 1.32
C ILE A 3 -1.68 32.60 1.66
N ASN A 4 -1.76 33.43 0.65
CA ASN A 4 -1.98 34.87 0.77
C ASN A 4 -1.04 35.53 1.79
N GLU A 5 -1.58 36.13 2.83
CA GLU A 5 -0.85 36.86 3.87
C GLU A 5 0.01 35.97 4.81
N GLU A 6 -0.18 34.63 4.76
CA GLU A 6 0.64 33.70 5.53
C GLU A 6 2.05 33.54 4.95
N ILE A 7 2.27 33.98 3.70
CA ILE A 7 3.56 33.89 3.01
C ILE A 7 4.51 34.92 3.59
N LYS A 8 5.63 34.46 4.13
CA LYS A 8 6.63 35.30 4.80
C LYS A 8 7.87 35.49 3.91
N ALA A 9 7.71 36.08 2.75
CA ALA A 9 8.81 36.37 1.84
C ALA A 9 8.76 37.83 1.39
N VAL A 10 9.92 38.43 1.10
CA VAL A 10 10.00 39.77 0.54
C VAL A 10 9.67 39.77 -0.95
N GLN A 11 10.18 38.78 -1.64
CA GLN A 11 9.96 38.54 -3.08
C GLN A 11 9.54 37.11 -3.33
N VAL A 12 8.76 36.90 -4.38
CA VAL A 12 8.28 35.57 -4.81
C VAL A 12 8.44 35.41 -6.31
N ARG A 13 8.68 34.21 -6.74
CA ARG A 13 8.61 33.85 -8.15
C ARG A 13 7.18 33.47 -8.48
N LEU A 14 6.51 34.30 -9.26
CA LEU A 14 5.09 34.16 -9.54
C LEU A 14 4.83 33.33 -10.81
N ILE A 15 3.91 32.36 -10.70
CA ILE A 15 3.40 31.58 -11.82
C ILE A 15 1.89 31.79 -11.93
N GLU A 16 1.40 32.11 -13.10
CA GLU A 16 -0.02 32.22 -13.42
C GLU A 16 -0.33 31.36 -14.64
N GLU A 17 -1.34 30.50 -14.54
CA GLU A 17 -1.79 29.58 -15.62
C GLU A 17 -0.65 28.84 -16.37
N GLY A 18 0.41 28.47 -15.65
CA GLY A 18 1.59 27.81 -16.22
C GLY A 18 2.61 28.74 -16.87
N ARG A 19 2.38 30.06 -16.89
CA ARG A 19 3.34 31.07 -17.32
C ARG A 19 4.07 31.65 -16.14
N GLN A 20 5.39 31.77 -16.25
CA GLN A 20 6.20 32.42 -15.24
C GLN A 20 6.16 33.93 -15.50
N LEU A 21 5.62 34.68 -14.53
CA LEU A 21 5.58 36.16 -14.58
C LEU A 21 6.87 36.81 -14.11
N GLY A 22 7.77 36.04 -13.50
CA GLY A 22 9.05 36.51 -12.99
C GLY A 22 9.09 36.63 -11.46
N ILE A 23 10.08 37.36 -10.99
CA ILE A 23 10.28 37.63 -9.55
C ILE A 23 9.66 39.00 -9.26
N LEU A 24 8.71 39.02 -8.33
CA LEU A 24 7.97 40.22 -7.92
C LEU A 24 8.00 40.37 -6.39
N PRO A 25 7.87 41.61 -5.89
CA PRO A 25 7.60 41.83 -4.47
C PRO A 25 6.29 41.13 -4.07
N LEU A 26 6.24 40.60 -2.84
CA LEU A 26 5.07 39.89 -2.33
C LEU A 26 3.77 40.70 -2.46
N ASN A 27 3.85 42.04 -2.17
CA ASN A 27 2.69 42.90 -2.27
C ASN A 27 2.10 43.00 -3.67
N GLU A 28 2.94 43.01 -4.70
CA GLU A 28 2.49 43.02 -6.09
C GLU A 28 1.85 41.66 -6.47
N ALA A 29 2.45 40.54 -6.04
CA ALA A 29 1.90 39.23 -6.27
C ALA A 29 0.53 39.04 -5.60
N LEU A 30 0.35 39.56 -4.39
CA LEU A 30 -0.94 39.58 -3.69
C LEU A 30 -1.98 40.41 -4.41
N ALA A 31 -1.58 41.60 -4.92
CA ALA A 31 -2.47 42.49 -5.68
C ALA A 31 -2.95 41.84 -6.97
N ILE A 32 -2.07 41.13 -7.68
CA ILE A 32 -2.42 40.38 -8.91
C ILE A 32 -3.41 39.25 -8.58
N ALA A 33 -3.17 38.47 -7.53
CA ALA A 33 -4.07 37.39 -7.09
C ALA A 33 -5.46 37.96 -6.71
N ALA A 34 -5.50 39.04 -5.92
CA ALA A 34 -6.73 39.68 -5.52
C ALA A 34 -7.52 40.23 -6.71
N LYS A 35 -6.84 40.82 -7.70
CA LYS A 35 -7.46 41.32 -8.92
C LYS A 35 -8.07 40.20 -9.77
N ALA A 36 -7.47 39.03 -9.77
CA ALA A 36 -7.98 37.83 -10.42
C ALA A 36 -9.10 37.14 -9.61
N GLY A 37 -9.36 37.55 -8.36
CA GLY A 37 -10.31 36.88 -7.47
C GLY A 37 -9.85 35.49 -7.04
N LEU A 38 -8.54 35.24 -7.02
CA LEU A 38 -7.91 33.97 -6.72
C LEU A 38 -6.94 34.08 -5.53
N ASP A 39 -6.39 32.97 -5.10
CA ASP A 39 -5.43 32.89 -4.02
C ASP A 39 -3.98 32.86 -4.52
N LEU A 40 -3.08 33.48 -3.79
CA LEU A 40 -1.65 33.30 -3.94
C LEU A 40 -1.21 32.11 -3.07
N VAL A 41 -0.71 31.06 -3.67
CA VAL A 41 -0.35 29.82 -2.98
C VAL A 41 1.15 29.55 -3.13
N GLU A 42 1.85 29.38 -2.01
CA GLU A 42 3.27 29.05 -1.96
C GLU A 42 3.45 27.54 -2.27
N ILE A 43 3.91 27.22 -3.49
CA ILE A 43 4.07 25.81 -3.93
C ILE A 43 5.47 25.25 -3.66
N ALA A 44 6.50 26.11 -3.59
CA ALA A 44 7.87 25.71 -3.29
C ALA A 44 8.51 26.70 -2.28
N PRO A 45 8.33 26.48 -0.97
CA PRO A 45 8.85 27.36 0.07
C PRO A 45 10.38 27.34 0.20
N ASN A 46 11.01 26.24 -0.22
CA ASN A 46 12.46 26.05 -0.11
C ASN A 46 13.26 26.63 -1.28
N ALA A 47 12.56 27.16 -2.28
CA ALA A 47 13.23 27.88 -3.38
C ALA A 47 13.62 29.30 -2.95
N ASP A 48 14.64 29.85 -3.57
CA ASP A 48 15.07 31.23 -3.36
C ASP A 48 15.03 32.03 -4.68
N PRO A 49 14.09 32.98 -4.86
CA PRO A 49 12.95 33.25 -3.98
C PRO A 49 11.87 32.15 -4.05
N PRO A 50 10.98 32.06 -3.03
CA PRO A 50 9.91 31.07 -3.00
C PRO A 50 9.02 31.15 -4.22
N VAL A 51 8.57 29.99 -4.70
CA VAL A 51 7.68 29.91 -5.87
C VAL A 51 6.23 29.95 -5.41
N CYS A 52 5.49 30.92 -5.90
CA CYS A 52 4.07 31.09 -5.64
C CYS A 52 3.25 30.97 -6.93
N ARG A 53 2.05 30.47 -6.82
CA ARG A 53 1.13 30.30 -7.94
C ARG A 53 -0.23 30.91 -7.60
N ILE A 54 -0.80 31.59 -8.58
CA ILE A 54 -2.17 32.11 -8.48
C ILE A 54 -3.13 30.99 -8.88
N MET A 55 -4.03 30.61 -7.98
CA MET A 55 -5.02 29.56 -8.19
C MET A 55 -6.15 29.66 -7.18
N ASP A 56 -7.26 28.96 -7.46
CA ASP A 56 -8.29 28.69 -6.45
C ASP A 56 -7.78 27.58 -5.50
N TYR A 57 -7.40 27.95 -4.29
CA TYR A 57 -6.85 27.03 -3.29
C TYR A 57 -7.87 25.98 -2.87
N GLY A 58 -9.14 26.32 -2.74
CA GLY A 58 -10.19 25.36 -2.39
C GLY A 58 -10.31 24.25 -3.41
N LYS A 59 -10.36 24.61 -4.68
CA LYS A 59 -10.41 23.67 -5.81
C LYS A 59 -9.14 22.82 -5.90
N TYR A 60 -7.99 23.43 -5.73
CA TYR A 60 -6.70 22.73 -5.71
C TYR A 60 -6.63 21.69 -4.58
N ARG A 61 -6.99 22.07 -3.35
CA ARG A 61 -7.02 21.19 -2.19
C ARG A 61 -7.96 20.00 -2.40
N TYR A 62 -9.14 20.26 -2.95
CA TYR A 62 -10.09 19.20 -3.28
C TYR A 62 -9.52 18.22 -4.31
N GLN A 63 -8.92 18.71 -5.38
CA GLN A 63 -8.30 17.87 -6.40
C GLN A 63 -7.14 17.04 -5.85
N GLN A 64 -6.29 17.62 -4.98
CA GLN A 64 -5.20 16.90 -4.33
C GLN A 64 -5.73 15.80 -3.40
N SER A 65 -6.75 16.11 -2.59
CA SER A 65 -7.40 15.14 -1.73
C SER A 65 -8.01 13.99 -2.52
N LYS A 66 -8.69 14.30 -3.63
CA LYS A 66 -9.27 13.30 -4.52
C LYS A 66 -8.20 12.40 -5.15
N LYS A 67 -7.11 12.97 -5.66
CA LYS A 67 -5.99 12.21 -6.21
C LYS A 67 -5.38 11.26 -5.17
N LEU A 68 -5.18 11.73 -3.93
CA LEU A 68 -4.68 10.89 -2.83
C LEU A 68 -5.67 9.77 -2.49
N GLN A 69 -6.95 10.06 -2.48
CA GLN A 69 -7.98 9.04 -2.22
C GLN A 69 -8.02 7.98 -3.33
N ASP A 70 -7.95 8.41 -4.58
CA ASP A 70 -7.94 7.50 -5.74
C ASP A 70 -6.65 6.67 -5.77
N ALA A 71 -5.50 7.27 -5.46
CA ALA A 71 -4.23 6.55 -5.31
C ALA A 71 -4.29 5.50 -4.18
N ARG A 72 -4.91 5.82 -3.03
CA ARG A 72 -5.14 4.85 -1.96
C ARG A 72 -6.08 3.71 -2.36
N LYS A 73 -7.15 4.02 -3.11
CA LYS A 73 -8.08 3.00 -3.62
C LYS A 73 -7.44 2.07 -4.65
N SER A 74 -6.56 2.59 -5.48
CA SER A 74 -5.84 1.82 -6.51
C SER A 74 -4.63 1.06 -5.94
N GLN A 75 -4.19 1.38 -4.71
CA GLN A 75 -3.12 0.67 -4.06
C GLN A 75 -3.59 -0.74 -3.70
N THR A 76 -3.06 -1.74 -4.40
CA THR A 76 -3.32 -3.15 -4.09
C THR A 76 -2.71 -3.47 -2.73
N THR A 77 -3.55 -3.57 -1.72
CA THR A 77 -3.12 -3.98 -0.37
C THR A 77 -2.97 -5.50 -0.37
N ILE A 78 -1.74 -5.98 -0.33
CA ILE A 78 -1.46 -7.41 -0.14
C ILE A 78 -1.87 -7.78 1.27
N GLN A 79 -2.90 -8.62 1.40
CA GLN A 79 -3.33 -9.15 2.67
C GLN A 79 -2.67 -10.49 2.94
N ILE A 80 -2.51 -10.82 4.22
CA ILE A 80 -2.06 -12.14 4.66
C ILE A 80 -3.29 -12.91 5.11
N LYS A 81 -3.65 -13.96 4.37
CA LYS A 81 -4.74 -14.88 4.72
C LYS A 81 -4.17 -16.07 5.47
N GLU A 82 -4.83 -16.52 6.53
CA GLU A 82 -4.40 -17.68 7.30
C GLU A 82 -5.31 -18.87 7.02
N ILE A 83 -4.70 -20.02 6.71
CA ILE A 83 -5.36 -21.32 6.60
C ILE A 83 -4.81 -22.22 7.69
N ARG A 84 -5.71 -22.76 8.50
CA ARG A 84 -5.37 -23.66 9.60
C ARG A 84 -5.68 -25.10 9.23
N LEU A 85 -4.74 -26.00 9.54
CA LEU A 85 -4.81 -27.45 9.30
C LEU A 85 -4.58 -28.21 10.59
N ARG A 86 -4.93 -29.48 10.54
CA ARG A 86 -4.57 -30.47 11.57
C ARG A 86 -3.87 -31.67 10.93
N PRO A 87 -3.02 -32.41 11.68
CA PRO A 87 -2.31 -33.58 11.14
C PRO A 87 -3.22 -34.70 10.62
N LYS A 88 -4.46 -34.76 11.15
CA LYS A 88 -5.49 -35.72 10.74
C LYS A 88 -6.53 -35.12 9.79
N THR A 89 -6.14 -34.17 8.95
CA THR A 89 -7.03 -33.62 7.92
C THR A 89 -7.32 -34.67 6.86
N GLU A 90 -8.59 -34.90 6.57
CA GLU A 90 -9.01 -35.81 5.51
C GLU A 90 -8.61 -35.28 4.14
N GLU A 91 -8.39 -36.17 3.19
CA GLU A 91 -7.92 -35.83 1.83
C GLU A 91 -8.86 -34.86 1.13
N HIS A 92 -10.16 -35.07 1.25
CA HIS A 92 -11.17 -34.16 0.66
C HIS A 92 -11.11 -32.75 1.25
N ASP A 93 -10.98 -32.61 2.58
CA ASP A 93 -10.86 -31.29 3.23
C ASP A 93 -9.54 -30.62 2.83
N LEU A 94 -8.47 -31.39 2.67
CA LEU A 94 -7.19 -30.88 2.19
C LEU A 94 -7.31 -30.30 0.77
N GLU A 95 -8.00 -30.99 -0.14
CA GLU A 95 -8.24 -30.48 -1.49
C GLU A 95 -9.05 -29.18 -1.50
N VAL A 96 -10.08 -29.08 -0.64
CA VAL A 96 -10.86 -27.84 -0.49
C VAL A 96 -9.98 -26.71 -0.01
N LYS A 97 -9.12 -26.94 0.97
CA LYS A 97 -8.18 -25.94 1.50
C LYS A 97 -7.16 -25.50 0.44
N ILE A 98 -6.62 -26.42 -0.34
CA ILE A 98 -5.71 -26.11 -1.46
C ILE A 98 -6.42 -25.22 -2.49
N ARG A 99 -7.68 -25.50 -2.83
CA ARG A 99 -8.46 -24.62 -3.72
C ARG A 99 -8.65 -23.23 -3.17
N HIS A 100 -8.91 -23.08 -1.86
CA HIS A 100 -9.01 -21.78 -1.22
C HIS A 100 -7.67 -21.02 -1.24
N ILE A 101 -6.56 -21.71 -0.99
CA ILE A 101 -5.23 -21.11 -1.06
C ILE A 101 -4.93 -20.61 -2.48
N LYS A 102 -5.21 -21.43 -3.51
CA LYS A 102 -5.06 -21.02 -4.92
C LYS A 102 -5.86 -19.76 -5.23
N LYS A 103 -7.11 -19.68 -4.76
CA LYS A 103 -7.96 -18.50 -4.92
C LYS A 103 -7.37 -17.25 -4.28
N PHE A 104 -6.84 -17.35 -3.05
CA PHE A 104 -6.20 -16.22 -2.37
C PHE A 104 -4.94 -15.77 -3.11
N LEU A 105 -4.11 -16.69 -3.59
CA LEU A 105 -2.94 -16.37 -4.39
C LEU A 105 -3.30 -15.68 -5.71
N GLN A 106 -4.38 -16.08 -6.36
CA GLN A 106 -4.91 -15.42 -7.57
C GLN A 106 -5.41 -14.00 -7.28
N GLN A 107 -5.87 -13.73 -6.06
CA GLN A 107 -6.25 -12.39 -5.59
C GLN A 107 -5.05 -11.53 -5.17
N ASN A 108 -3.85 -12.02 -5.39
CA ASN A 108 -2.59 -11.38 -5.02
C ASN A 108 -2.37 -11.27 -3.49
N ASP A 109 -3.01 -12.13 -2.70
CA ASP A 109 -2.83 -12.23 -1.27
C ASP A 109 -1.72 -13.22 -0.92
N LYS A 110 -1.02 -12.98 0.20
CA LYS A 110 -0.13 -13.96 0.83
C LYS A 110 -0.94 -14.94 1.66
N VAL A 111 -0.53 -16.19 1.70
CA VAL A 111 -1.20 -17.20 2.51
C VAL A 111 -0.24 -17.79 3.53
N LYS A 112 -0.59 -17.65 4.80
CA LYS A 112 0.06 -18.32 5.93
C LYS A 112 -0.69 -19.61 6.22
N ILE A 113 -0.02 -20.74 6.07
CA ILE A 113 -0.58 -22.07 6.34
C ILE A 113 -0.02 -22.54 7.68
N THR A 114 -0.92 -22.76 8.62
CA THR A 114 -0.57 -23.16 10.00
C THR A 114 -1.16 -24.53 10.31
N MET A 115 -0.32 -25.51 10.62
CA MET A 115 -0.75 -26.81 11.13
C MET A 115 -0.57 -26.85 12.63
N MET A 116 -1.67 -27.06 13.36
CA MET A 116 -1.68 -27.14 14.81
C MET A 116 -1.60 -28.59 15.31
N PHE A 117 -0.62 -28.86 16.16
CA PHE A 117 -0.49 -30.13 16.87
C PHE A 117 -1.00 -29.99 18.29
N ARG A 118 -1.98 -30.81 18.68
CA ARG A 118 -2.55 -30.82 20.02
C ARG A 118 -2.05 -32.01 20.83
N GLY A 119 -1.63 -31.75 22.06
CA GLY A 119 -1.23 -32.82 22.99
C GLY A 119 -0.13 -33.70 22.41
N ARG A 120 -0.43 -35.00 22.27
CA ARG A 120 0.51 -36.02 21.76
C ARG A 120 0.70 -35.97 20.24
N GLU A 121 -0.07 -35.17 19.52
CA GLU A 121 0.02 -35.05 18.05
C GLU A 121 1.36 -34.48 17.57
N ILE A 122 2.11 -33.81 18.45
CA ILE A 122 3.46 -33.30 18.14
C ILE A 122 4.41 -34.44 17.72
N ALA A 123 4.16 -35.67 18.16
CA ALA A 123 4.92 -36.85 17.74
C ALA A 123 4.70 -37.17 16.23
N TYR A 124 3.66 -36.66 15.63
CA TYR A 124 3.35 -36.78 14.20
C TYR A 124 3.81 -35.59 13.36
N SER A 125 4.79 -34.83 13.86
CA SER A 125 5.31 -33.66 13.13
C SER A 125 5.89 -34.01 11.76
N ASP A 126 6.46 -35.20 11.60
CA ASP A 126 6.96 -35.67 10.30
C ASP A 126 5.83 -35.93 9.30
N LEU A 127 4.68 -36.48 9.75
CA LEU A 127 3.49 -36.59 8.93
C LEU A 127 2.94 -35.20 8.54
N GLY A 128 2.92 -34.27 9.48
CA GLY A 128 2.53 -32.88 9.22
C GLY A 128 3.41 -32.21 8.19
N ARG A 129 4.71 -32.46 8.22
CA ARG A 129 5.69 -31.95 7.24
C ARG A 129 5.38 -32.49 5.84
N LYS A 130 5.09 -33.79 5.71
CA LYS A 130 4.72 -34.41 4.44
C LYS A 130 3.45 -33.80 3.86
N ILE A 131 2.44 -33.51 4.68
CA ILE A 131 1.21 -32.84 4.24
C ILE A 131 1.53 -31.42 3.75
N MET A 132 2.36 -30.67 4.47
CA MET A 132 2.78 -29.33 4.04
C MET A 132 3.56 -29.36 2.73
N GLU A 133 4.42 -30.36 2.52
CA GLU A 133 5.14 -30.55 1.26
C GLU A 133 4.20 -30.90 0.11
N THR A 134 3.19 -31.71 0.34
CA THR A 134 2.14 -32.00 -0.63
C THR A 134 1.38 -30.72 -1.04
N ILE A 135 1.05 -29.86 -0.08
CA ILE A 135 0.42 -28.58 -0.35
C ILE A 135 1.37 -27.70 -1.16
N ARG A 136 2.64 -27.61 -0.79
CA ARG A 136 3.65 -26.85 -1.54
C ARG A 136 3.69 -27.28 -3.01
N ASP A 137 3.78 -28.57 -3.24
CA ASP A 137 3.88 -29.13 -4.59
C ASP A 137 2.61 -28.85 -5.41
N ALA A 138 1.44 -28.90 -4.78
CA ALA A 138 0.17 -28.54 -5.42
C ALA A 138 0.03 -27.05 -5.75
N LEU A 139 0.81 -26.20 -5.09
CA LEU A 139 0.80 -24.73 -5.27
C LEU A 139 1.94 -24.22 -6.16
N ASP A 140 2.84 -25.09 -6.61
CA ASP A 140 4.07 -24.66 -7.31
C ASP A 140 3.80 -23.85 -8.58
N GLU A 141 2.69 -24.10 -9.27
CA GLU A 141 2.32 -23.32 -10.47
C GLU A 141 1.86 -21.88 -10.15
N VAL A 142 1.22 -21.66 -9.00
CA VAL A 142 0.55 -20.39 -8.67
C VAL A 142 1.22 -19.60 -7.55
N GLY A 143 2.09 -20.24 -6.79
CA GLY A 143 2.73 -19.65 -5.61
C GLY A 143 4.20 -19.97 -5.48
N ALA A 144 4.94 -19.10 -4.81
CA ALA A 144 6.33 -19.28 -4.41
C ALA A 144 6.44 -19.35 -2.89
N MET A 145 7.37 -20.16 -2.39
CA MET A 145 7.62 -20.27 -0.95
C MET A 145 8.39 -19.05 -0.45
N GLU A 146 7.75 -18.24 0.40
CA GLU A 146 8.45 -17.21 1.17
C GLU A 146 9.09 -17.81 2.42
N MET A 147 8.39 -18.77 3.07
CA MET A 147 8.90 -19.51 4.20
C MET A 147 8.58 -21.00 4.06
N GLN A 148 9.60 -21.85 4.10
CA GLN A 148 9.47 -23.30 4.10
C GLN A 148 8.77 -23.80 5.37
N PRO A 149 8.15 -25.00 5.35
CA PRO A 149 7.54 -25.57 6.55
C PRO A 149 8.53 -25.59 7.73
N LYS A 150 8.20 -24.87 8.79
CA LYS A 150 9.02 -24.75 10.00
C LYS A 150 8.15 -25.01 11.23
N LEU A 151 8.67 -25.85 12.14
CA LEU A 151 8.02 -26.11 13.42
C LEU A 151 8.35 -24.97 14.40
N GLU A 152 7.33 -24.29 14.90
CA GLU A 152 7.43 -23.25 15.92
C GLU A 152 6.51 -23.61 17.10
N GLY A 153 7.10 -24.10 18.17
CA GLY A 153 6.34 -24.62 19.31
C GLY A 153 5.46 -25.82 18.92
N ARG A 154 4.15 -25.65 19.01
CA ARG A 154 3.14 -26.65 18.63
C ARG A 154 2.53 -26.44 17.25
N ASN A 155 3.06 -25.50 16.48
CA ASN A 155 2.55 -25.16 15.15
C ASN A 155 3.66 -25.38 14.11
N MET A 156 3.26 -25.89 12.96
CA MET A 156 4.11 -25.89 11.77
C MET A 156 3.57 -24.82 10.83
N ILE A 157 4.41 -23.90 10.41
CA ILE A 157 4.04 -22.72 9.65
C ILE A 157 4.77 -22.72 8.31
N MET A 158 4.04 -22.38 7.27
CA MET A 158 4.55 -22.16 5.92
C MET A 158 3.91 -20.92 5.34
N ILE A 159 4.65 -20.11 4.61
CA ILE A 159 4.13 -18.90 3.95
C ILE A 159 4.35 -19.01 2.45
N VAL A 160 3.27 -18.82 1.72
CA VAL A 160 3.22 -18.83 0.25
C VAL A 160 2.85 -17.44 -0.25
N VAL A 161 3.57 -16.96 -1.25
CA VAL A 161 3.29 -15.71 -1.95
C VAL A 161 2.87 -15.99 -3.39
N PRO A 162 2.06 -15.13 -4.02
CA PRO A 162 1.71 -15.30 -5.43
C PRO A 162 2.95 -15.25 -6.32
N LYS A 163 3.03 -16.12 -7.31
CA LYS A 163 4.00 -15.97 -8.40
C LYS A 163 3.56 -14.80 -9.28
N LYS A 164 4.51 -13.95 -9.65
CA LYS A 164 4.31 -12.88 -10.64
C LYS A 164 4.34 -13.43 -12.06
#